data_152d9ecabb72b719232fa7fa19203fbc
#
_entry.id   152d9ecabb72b719232fa7fa19203fbc
#
_cell.length_a   1.000
_cell.length_b   1.000
_cell.length_c   1.000
_cell.angle_alpha   90.00
_cell.angle_beta   90.00
_cell.angle_gamma   90.00
#
_symmetry.space_group_name_H-M   'P 1'
#
loop_
_entity.id
_entity.type
_entity.pdbx_description
1 polymer ?
#
loop_
_entity_poly.entity_id
_entity_poly.type
_entity_poly.pdbx_seq_one_letter_code
_entity_poly.pdbx_strand_id
1 'polypeptide(L)' 'MAINLKITQVRSGVARSKTQNLTLKGLGLRGPHKSVVLQDSDALRGMIRKVSHLVTIESAD' A
#
# COMPACT_ATOMS: atom_id res chain seq x y z
N MET A 1 18.78 1.35 10.71
CA MET A 1 18.14 2.57 10.22
C MET A 1 16.78 2.28 9.66
N ALA A 2 15.86 3.21 9.82
CA ALA A 2 14.54 3.05 9.23
C ALA A 2 14.61 3.28 7.73
N ILE A 3 13.96 2.40 6.97
CA ILE A 3 13.84 2.54 5.53
C ILE A 3 12.41 2.97 5.25
N ASN A 4 12.25 3.99 4.44
CA ASN A 4 10.93 4.43 4.03
C ASN A 4 10.58 3.80 2.69
N LEU A 5 9.33 3.41 2.55
CA LEU A 5 8.81 2.82 1.33
C LEU A 5 7.75 3.73 0.76
N LYS A 6 7.83 3.98 -0.53
CA LYS A 6 6.78 4.70 -1.26
C LYS A 6 5.87 3.67 -1.90
N ILE A 7 4.61 3.70 -1.50
CA ILE A 7 3.61 2.75 -1.97
C ILE A 7 2.63 3.52 -2.83
N THR A 8 2.49 3.13 -4.08
CA THR A 8 1.60 3.79 -5.03
C THR A 8 0.54 2.81 -5.48
N GLN A 9 -0.72 3.21 -5.35
CA GLN A 9 -1.82 2.40 -5.84
C GLN A 9 -1.92 2.55 -7.35
N VAL A 10 -1.75 1.46 -8.08
CA VAL A 10 -1.79 1.48 -9.55
C VAL A 10 -3.11 0.97 -10.10
N ARG A 11 -3.93 0.33 -9.27
CA ARG A 11 -5.24 -0.18 -9.69
C ARG A 11 -6.30 0.18 -8.66
N SER A 12 -7.52 0.38 -9.14
CA SER A 12 -8.64 0.64 -8.25
C SER A 12 -8.99 -0.60 -7.44
N GLY A 13 -9.36 -0.41 -6.17
CA GLY A 13 -9.84 -1.48 -5.32
C GLY A 13 -11.33 -1.73 -5.41
N VAL A 14 -12.03 -1.06 -6.32
CA VAL A 14 -13.50 -1.09 -6.36
C VAL A 14 -14.07 -2.50 -6.51
N ALA A 15 -13.47 -3.32 -7.35
CA ALA A 15 -13.96 -4.68 -7.58
C ALA A 15 -13.27 -5.71 -6.69
N ARG A 16 -12.60 -5.29 -5.64
CA ARG A 16 -11.82 -6.18 -4.79
C ARG A 16 -12.58 -6.53 -3.52
N SER A 17 -12.03 -7.46 -2.76
CA SER A 17 -12.66 -7.87 -1.52
C SER A 17 -12.68 -6.71 -0.51
N LYS A 18 -13.62 -6.78 0.42
CA LYS A 18 -13.73 -5.78 1.48
C LYS A 18 -12.43 -5.70 2.29
N THR A 19 -11.79 -6.84 2.55
CA THR A 19 -10.53 -6.90 3.29
C THR A 19 -9.44 -6.13 2.57
N GLN A 20 -9.32 -6.28 1.25
CA GLN A 20 -8.33 -5.55 0.47
C GLN A 20 -8.59 -4.05 0.49
N ASN A 21 -9.85 -3.64 0.38
CA ASN A 21 -10.20 -2.23 0.46
C ASN A 21 -9.87 -1.63 1.82
N LEU A 22 -10.13 -2.37 2.89
CA LEU A 22 -9.78 -1.92 4.23
C LEU A 22 -8.26 -1.80 4.40
N THR A 23 -7.52 -2.73 3.82
CA THR A 23 -6.06 -2.68 3.86
C THR A 23 -5.54 -1.44 3.13
N LEU A 24 -6.08 -1.13 1.96
CA LEU A 24 -5.69 0.07 1.22
C LEU A 24 -5.99 1.34 2.03
N LYS A 25 -7.13 1.40 2.69
CA LYS A 25 -7.46 2.53 3.57
C LYS A 25 -6.48 2.62 4.74
N GLY A 26 -6.12 1.49 5.32
CA GLY A 26 -5.16 1.46 6.41
C GLY A 26 -3.78 1.95 6.00
N LEU A 27 -3.41 1.78 4.73
CA LEU A 27 -2.18 2.31 4.18
C LEU A 27 -2.28 3.81 3.84
N GLY A 28 -3.49 4.35 3.77
CA GLY A 28 -3.70 5.74 3.40
C GLY A 28 -3.95 5.93 1.91
N LEU A 29 -4.14 4.85 1.17
CA LEU A 29 -4.37 4.91 -0.27
C LEU A 29 -5.87 4.98 -0.52
N ARG A 30 -6.32 6.10 -1.09
CA ARG A 30 -7.74 6.36 -1.27
C ARG A 30 -8.19 6.35 -2.72
N GLY A 31 -7.33 5.97 -3.63
CA GLY A 31 -7.70 5.93 -5.03
C GLY A 31 -6.51 5.58 -5.90
N PRO A 32 -6.77 5.29 -7.19
CA PRO A 32 -5.69 4.97 -8.11
C PRO A 32 -4.73 6.15 -8.27
N HIS A 33 -3.46 5.83 -8.46
CA HIS A 33 -2.37 6.78 -8.63
C HIS A 33 -2.07 7.63 -7.40
N LYS A 34 -2.65 7.29 -6.23
CA LYS A 34 -2.27 7.90 -4.96
C LYS A 34 -1.07 7.15 -4.38
N SER A 35 -0.20 7.88 -3.70
CA SER A 35 0.98 7.27 -3.08
C SER A 35 1.14 7.77 -1.66
N VAL A 36 1.79 6.95 -0.84
CA VAL A 36 2.14 7.29 0.53
C VAL A 36 3.55 6.82 0.79
N VAL A 37 4.22 7.50 1.74
CA VAL A 37 5.55 7.10 2.19
C VAL A 37 5.41 6.67 3.64
N LEU A 38 5.77 5.43 3.92
CA LEU A 38 5.64 4.84 5.26
C LEU A 38 6.93 4.15 5.63
N GLN A 39 7.23 4.15 6.93
CA GLN A 39 8.40 3.46 7.45
C GLN A 39 8.21 1.95 7.31
N ASP A 40 9.24 1.28 6.81
CA ASP A 40 9.21 -0.18 6.66
C ASP A 40 9.08 -0.85 8.02
N SER A 41 8.22 -1.85 8.10
CA SER A 41 8.01 -2.66 9.29
C SER A 41 7.37 -3.98 8.89
N ASP A 42 7.42 -4.96 9.79
CA ASP A 42 6.78 -6.25 9.51
C ASP A 42 5.28 -6.10 9.34
N ALA A 43 4.65 -5.24 10.15
CA ALA A 43 3.22 -4.98 10.03
C ALA A 43 2.88 -4.36 8.69
N LEU A 44 3.69 -3.38 8.24
CA LEU A 44 3.48 -2.75 6.95
C LEU A 44 3.64 -3.76 5.82
N ARG A 45 4.66 -4.59 5.87
CA ARG A 45 4.90 -5.59 4.85
C ARG A 45 3.76 -6.61 4.77
N GLY A 46 3.18 -6.97 5.90
CA GLY A 46 2.01 -7.84 5.94
C GLY A 46 0.82 -7.23 5.24
N MET A 47 0.57 -5.94 5.45
CA MET A 47 -0.50 -5.22 4.77
C MET A 47 -0.26 -5.12 3.27
N ILE A 48 0.97 -4.80 2.88
CA ILE A 48 1.34 -4.68 1.47
C ILE A 48 1.14 -6.01 0.75
N ARG A 49 1.50 -7.11 1.39
CA ARG A 49 1.38 -8.44 0.78
C ARG A 49 -0.05 -8.76 0.37
N LYS A 50 -1.03 -8.28 1.12
CA LYS A 50 -2.44 -8.52 0.82
C LYS A 50 -2.92 -7.78 -0.42
N VAL A 51 -2.27 -6.67 -0.76
CA VAL A 51 -2.67 -5.82 -1.89
C VAL A 51 -1.56 -5.64 -2.90
N SER A 52 -0.56 -6.52 -2.90
CA SER A 52 0.63 -6.37 -3.75
C SER A 52 0.30 -6.28 -5.24
N HIS A 53 -0.80 -6.89 -5.66
CA HIS A 53 -1.22 -6.85 -7.06
C HIS A 53 -1.90 -5.53 -7.43
N LEU A 54 -2.13 -4.66 -6.45
CA LEU A 54 -2.80 -3.36 -6.66
C LEU A 54 -1.85 -2.18 -6.51
N VAL A 55 -0.65 -2.42 -6.01
CA VAL A 55 0.29 -1.34 -5.68
C VAL A 55 1.68 -1.64 -6.23
N THR A 56 2.47 -0.58 -6.38
CA THR A 56 3.92 -0.69 -6.60
C THR A 56 4.64 -0.10 -5.41
N ILE A 57 5.82 -0.62 -5.13
CA ILE A 57 6.60 -0.24 -3.95
C ILE A 57 7.98 0.17 -4.40
N GLU A 58 8.43 1.32 -3.90
CA GLU A 58 9.76 1.85 -4.17
C GLU A 58 10.41 2.28 -2.87
N SER A 59 11.74 2.22 -2.85
CA SER A 59 12.48 2.78 -1.73
C SER A 59 12.37 4.31 -1.79
N ALA A 60 12.09 4.94 -0.67
CA ALA A 60 11.82 6.37 -0.61
C ALA A 60 12.85 7.13 0.23
N ASP A 61 14.00 6.56 0.45
CA ASP A 61 15.07 7.22 1.20
C ASP A 61 15.63 8.43 0.49
#